data_1e6bcd218797b25f6c11599fa5c663fe
#
_entry.id   1e6bcd218797b25f6c11599fa5c663fe
#
_cell.length_a   1.000
_cell.length_b   1.000
_cell.length_c   1.000
_cell.angle_alpha   90.00
_cell.angle_beta   90.00
_cell.angle_gamma   90.00
#
_symmetry.space_group_name_H-M   'P 1'
#
loop_
_entity.id
_entity.type
_entity.pdbx_description
1 polymer ?
#
loop_
_entity_poly.entity_id
_entity_poly.type
_entity_poly.pdbx_seq_one_letter_code
_entity_poly.pdbx_strand_id
1 'polypeptide(L)'
;MSTYTQILYQIVFGSKDYTPFLSIENQDILFGYIAGVLKKKSCHSYIVGGASNHVHIITHLHPTIALSFLIKDIKRASHELICREQSMFHNFPGWQIGFGAFTYHISSKEPLINYVKNQASHHKTITYKDELIKLLQENYVEYYNDYLLS
;
A
#
# COMPACT_ATOMS: atom_id res chain seq x y z
N MET A 1 13.31 25.15 -16.69
CA MET A 1 14.10 24.80 -15.50
C MET A 1 13.90 23.32 -15.19
N SER A 2 14.98 22.61 -14.93
CA SER A 2 14.92 21.18 -14.63
C SER A 2 14.83 20.95 -13.13
N THR A 3 13.98 20.01 -12.72
CA THR A 3 13.82 19.60 -11.33
C THR A 3 14.31 18.17 -11.19
N TYR A 4 15.17 17.94 -10.24
CA TYR A 4 15.76 16.62 -9.99
C TYR A 4 15.38 16.15 -8.59
N THR A 5 14.63 15.06 -8.50
CA THR A 5 14.20 14.49 -7.22
C THR A 5 14.40 12.98 -7.19
N GLN A 6 14.69 12.44 -6.02
CA GLN A 6 14.70 11.01 -5.76
C GLN A 6 14.07 10.79 -4.39
N ILE A 7 12.77 10.45 -4.41
CA ILE A 7 11.97 10.32 -3.19
C ILE A 7 11.31 8.95 -3.24
N LEU A 8 11.90 7.99 -2.55
CA LEU A 8 11.41 6.60 -2.50
C LEU A 8 10.51 6.43 -1.28
N TYR A 9 9.26 6.07 -1.54
CA TYR A 9 8.27 5.79 -0.49
C TYR A 9 7.91 4.32 -0.45
N GLN A 10 7.68 3.82 0.74
CA GLN A 10 6.82 2.66 0.98
C GLN A 10 5.53 3.15 1.59
N ILE A 11 4.40 2.86 0.94
CA ILE A 11 3.06 3.20 1.41
C ILE A 11 2.35 1.90 1.75
N VAL A 12 1.71 1.85 2.93
CA VAL A 12 0.94 0.69 3.37
C VAL A 12 -0.42 1.11 3.89
N PHE A 13 -1.44 0.37 3.51
CA PHE A 13 -2.77 0.51 4.10
C PHE A 13 -3.53 -0.80 4.00
N GLY A 14 -4.47 -1.00 4.91
CA GLY A 14 -5.25 -2.21 4.99
C GLY A 14 -6.75 -1.96 4.84
N SER A 15 -7.49 -3.06 4.73
CA SER A 15 -8.93 -3.03 4.82
C SER A 15 -9.38 -2.65 6.23
N LYS A 16 -10.61 -2.16 6.34
CA LYS A 16 -11.21 -1.81 7.63
C LYS A 16 -11.25 -3.05 8.53
N ASP A 17 -10.80 -2.88 9.77
CA ASP A 17 -10.68 -3.97 10.76
C ASP A 17 -9.80 -5.13 10.28
N TYR A 18 -8.95 -4.87 9.28
CA TYR A 18 -8.05 -5.86 8.65
C TYR A 18 -8.77 -7.09 8.13
N THR A 19 -10.01 -6.91 7.69
CA THR A 19 -10.85 -7.98 7.14
C THR A 19 -10.27 -8.51 5.84
N PRO A 20 -9.99 -9.82 5.72
CA PRO A 20 -9.53 -10.39 4.45
C PRO A 20 -10.60 -10.25 3.36
N PHE A 21 -10.19 -9.81 2.17
CA PHE A 21 -11.09 -9.65 1.03
C PHE A 21 -10.43 -10.03 -0.30
N LEU A 22 -9.12 -10.25 -0.30
CA LEU A 22 -8.32 -10.37 -1.51
C LEU A 22 -7.75 -11.78 -1.64
N SER A 23 -8.18 -12.51 -2.68
CA SER A 23 -7.65 -13.83 -2.99
C SER A 23 -6.36 -13.74 -3.81
N ILE A 24 -5.57 -14.79 -3.78
CA ILE A 24 -4.34 -14.89 -4.58
C ILE A 24 -4.66 -14.79 -6.07
N GLU A 25 -5.79 -15.41 -6.52
CA GLU A 25 -6.17 -15.38 -7.93
C GLU A 25 -6.50 -13.98 -8.44
N ASN A 26 -7.02 -13.10 -7.58
CA ASN A 26 -7.52 -11.79 -7.98
C ASN A 26 -6.63 -10.62 -7.56
N GLN A 27 -5.57 -10.89 -6.79
CA GLN A 27 -4.72 -9.82 -6.27
C GLN A 27 -4.04 -9.01 -7.37
N ASP A 28 -3.62 -9.65 -8.47
CA ASP A 28 -2.92 -8.97 -9.56
C ASP A 28 -3.82 -7.96 -10.28
N ILE A 29 -5.13 -8.19 -10.30
CA ILE A 29 -6.09 -7.25 -10.88
C ILE A 29 -6.11 -5.96 -10.06
N LEU A 30 -6.19 -6.07 -8.74
CA LEU A 30 -6.17 -4.92 -7.85
C LEU A 30 -4.83 -4.17 -7.90
N PHE A 31 -3.73 -4.90 -7.79
CA PHE A 31 -2.39 -4.31 -7.78
C PHE A 31 -2.05 -3.62 -9.10
N GLY A 32 -2.41 -4.23 -10.22
CA GLY A 32 -2.25 -3.61 -11.53
C GLY A 32 -3.09 -2.35 -11.70
N TYR A 33 -4.30 -2.35 -11.16
CA TYR A 33 -5.17 -1.18 -11.19
C TYR A 33 -4.58 -0.01 -10.38
N ILE A 34 -4.05 -0.29 -9.20
CA ILE A 34 -3.39 0.71 -8.36
C ILE A 34 -2.14 1.25 -9.06
N ALA A 35 -1.33 0.39 -9.68
CA ALA A 35 -0.18 0.82 -10.46
C ALA A 35 -0.59 1.76 -11.60
N GLY A 36 -1.73 1.51 -12.24
CA GLY A 36 -2.28 2.39 -13.26
C GLY A 36 -2.67 3.77 -12.73
N VAL A 37 -3.22 3.84 -11.53
CA VAL A 37 -3.54 5.12 -10.86
C VAL A 37 -2.27 5.91 -10.60
N LEU A 38 -1.23 5.25 -10.07
CA LEU A 38 0.07 5.87 -9.84
C LEU A 38 0.66 6.45 -11.13
N LYS A 39 0.60 5.70 -12.22
CA LYS A 39 1.08 6.14 -13.53
C LYS A 39 0.36 7.40 -13.99
N LYS A 40 -0.96 7.47 -13.83
CA LYS A 40 -1.75 8.66 -14.18
C LYS A 40 -1.37 9.87 -13.35
N LYS A 41 -0.86 9.67 -12.14
CA LYS A 41 -0.38 10.74 -11.26
C LYS A 41 1.11 11.03 -11.47
N SER A 42 1.72 10.49 -12.52
CA SER A 42 3.16 10.65 -12.82
C SER A 42 4.06 10.13 -11.69
N CYS A 43 3.57 9.20 -10.90
CA CYS A 43 4.35 8.52 -9.86
C CYS A 43 4.81 7.17 -10.39
N HIS A 44 6.12 6.98 -10.51
CA HIS A 44 6.67 5.70 -10.95
C HIS A 44 6.48 4.65 -9.85
N SER A 45 5.77 3.56 -10.15
CA SER A 45 5.63 2.45 -9.21
C SER A 45 6.68 1.39 -9.51
N TYR A 46 7.47 1.03 -8.49
CA TYR A 46 8.42 -0.07 -8.59
C TYR A 46 7.74 -1.41 -8.38
N ILE A 47 6.79 -1.45 -7.46
CA ILE A 47 5.94 -2.62 -7.21
C ILE A 47 4.69 -2.20 -6.42
N VAL A 48 3.58 -2.86 -6.71
CA VAL A 48 2.37 -2.87 -5.88
C VAL A 48 2.11 -4.32 -5.51
N GLY A 49 1.99 -4.62 -4.23
CA GLY A 49 1.74 -5.97 -3.75
C GLY A 49 1.04 -5.95 -2.41
N GLY A 50 0.99 -7.07 -1.75
CA GLY A 50 0.34 -7.19 -0.45
C GLY A 50 -0.11 -8.60 -0.16
N ALA A 51 -1.12 -8.72 0.68
CA ALA A 51 -1.72 -10.00 1.05
C ALA A 51 -3.25 -9.86 1.10
N SER A 52 -3.92 -10.76 1.81
CA SER A 52 -5.39 -10.85 1.79
C SER A 52 -6.13 -9.59 2.30
N ASN A 53 -5.47 -8.75 3.09
CA ASN A 53 -6.14 -7.65 3.79
C ASN A 53 -5.38 -6.31 3.73
N HIS A 54 -4.33 -6.21 2.93
CA HIS A 54 -3.54 -4.98 2.87
C HIS A 54 -2.71 -4.86 1.60
N VAL A 55 -2.23 -3.64 1.36
CA VAL A 55 -1.47 -3.29 0.16
C VAL A 55 -0.17 -2.59 0.58
N HIS A 56 0.92 -2.95 -0.10
CA HIS A 56 2.20 -2.26 -0.06
C HIS A 56 2.49 -1.65 -1.42
N ILE A 57 2.93 -0.41 -1.44
CA ILE A 57 3.30 0.31 -2.66
C ILE A 57 4.71 0.85 -2.50
N ILE A 58 5.61 0.50 -3.41
CA ILE A 58 6.94 1.10 -3.49
C ILE A 58 6.93 2.00 -4.71
N THR A 59 7.06 3.31 -4.48
CA THR A 59 6.90 4.31 -5.53
C THR A 59 7.80 5.51 -5.35
N HIS A 60 8.13 6.16 -6.46
CA HIS A 60 8.72 7.50 -6.46
C HIS A 60 7.57 8.52 -6.45
N LEU A 61 7.56 9.41 -5.48
CA LEU A 61 6.54 10.45 -5.40
C LEU A 61 6.91 11.64 -6.29
N HIS A 62 6.00 11.99 -7.22
CA HIS A 62 6.22 13.16 -8.07
C HIS A 62 6.20 14.45 -7.20
N PRO A 63 7.11 15.40 -7.44
CA PRO A 63 7.26 16.59 -6.57
C PRO A 63 6.04 17.50 -6.51
N THR A 64 5.11 17.40 -7.47
CA THR A 64 3.88 18.20 -7.48
C THR A 64 2.70 17.51 -6.78
N ILE A 65 2.86 16.28 -6.31
CA ILE A 65 1.78 15.49 -5.73
C ILE A 65 1.91 15.47 -4.21
N ALA A 66 0.84 15.86 -3.52
CA ALA A 66 0.76 15.69 -2.07
C ALA A 66 0.43 14.23 -1.74
N LEU A 67 1.18 13.66 -0.80
CA LEU A 67 1.03 12.26 -0.40
C LEU A 67 -0.42 11.91 0.00
N SER A 68 -1.06 12.75 0.80
CA SER A 68 -2.43 12.50 1.25
C SER A 68 -3.45 12.48 0.09
N PHE A 69 -3.28 13.34 -0.90
CA PHE A 69 -4.14 13.34 -2.08
C PHE A 69 -3.92 12.12 -2.96
N LEU A 70 -2.66 11.69 -3.11
CA LEU A 70 -2.35 10.47 -3.85
C LEU A 70 -3.05 9.26 -3.23
N ILE A 71 -2.91 9.09 -1.92
CA ILE A 71 -3.50 7.94 -1.22
C ILE A 71 -5.02 8.00 -1.26
N LYS A 72 -5.61 9.18 -1.10
CA LYS A 72 -7.06 9.38 -1.24
C LYS A 72 -7.55 8.92 -2.62
N ASP A 73 -6.86 9.31 -3.68
CA ASP A 73 -7.24 8.93 -5.04
C ASP A 73 -7.07 7.44 -5.28
N ILE A 74 -6.00 6.84 -4.78
CA ILE A 74 -5.77 5.39 -4.87
C ILE A 74 -6.89 4.63 -4.15
N LYS A 75 -7.21 5.02 -2.93
CA LYS A 75 -8.26 4.38 -2.14
C LYS A 75 -9.63 4.51 -2.81
N ARG A 76 -9.95 5.70 -3.33
CA ARG A 76 -11.22 5.93 -4.02
C ARG A 76 -11.34 5.08 -5.28
N ALA A 77 -10.34 5.12 -6.14
CA ALA A 77 -10.36 4.39 -7.42
C ALA A 77 -10.40 2.87 -7.19
N SER A 78 -9.60 2.35 -6.25
CA SER A 78 -9.60 0.94 -5.93
C SER A 78 -10.88 0.48 -5.24
N HIS A 79 -11.46 1.31 -4.39
CA HIS A 79 -12.77 1.04 -3.77
C HIS A 79 -13.86 0.88 -4.85
N GLU A 80 -13.89 1.77 -5.83
CA GLU A 80 -14.83 1.70 -6.94
C GLU A 80 -14.65 0.41 -7.75
N LEU A 81 -13.40 0.02 -8.04
CA LEU A 81 -13.12 -1.24 -8.71
C LEU A 81 -13.65 -2.44 -7.92
N ILE A 82 -13.34 -2.49 -6.64
CA ILE A 82 -13.74 -3.60 -5.76
C ILE A 82 -15.26 -3.71 -5.70
N CYS A 83 -15.97 -2.60 -5.54
CA CYS A 83 -17.43 -2.57 -5.48
C CYS A 83 -18.08 -2.95 -6.81
N ARG A 84 -17.46 -2.61 -7.94
CA ARG A 84 -17.94 -2.96 -9.27
C ARG A 84 -17.74 -4.44 -9.57
N GLU A 85 -16.66 -5.04 -9.06
CA GLU A 85 -16.25 -6.42 -9.34
C GLU A 85 -16.44 -7.31 -8.11
N GLN A 86 -17.65 -7.29 -7.53
CA GLN A 86 -17.95 -8.01 -6.29
C GLN A 86 -17.75 -9.52 -6.38
N SER A 87 -17.85 -10.09 -7.58
CA SER A 87 -17.59 -11.54 -7.77
C SER A 87 -16.13 -11.90 -7.54
N MET A 88 -15.21 -10.94 -7.68
CA MET A 88 -13.77 -11.14 -7.50
C MET A 88 -13.28 -10.75 -6.10
N PHE A 89 -13.96 -9.81 -5.46
CA PHE A 89 -13.53 -9.22 -4.18
C PHE A 89 -14.65 -9.34 -3.14
N HIS A 90 -14.65 -10.46 -2.41
CA HIS A 90 -15.70 -10.76 -1.45
C HIS A 90 -15.44 -10.11 -0.10
N ASN A 91 -16.53 -9.64 0.54
CA ASN A 91 -16.49 -9.18 1.94
C ASN A 91 -15.58 -7.96 2.18
N PHE A 92 -15.42 -7.11 1.17
CA PHE A 92 -14.63 -5.89 1.34
C PHE A 92 -15.39 -4.85 2.17
N PRO A 93 -14.93 -4.52 3.39
CA PRO A 93 -15.63 -3.56 4.26
C PRO A 93 -15.27 -2.11 3.99
N GLY A 94 -14.40 -1.85 3.03
CA GLY A 94 -13.77 -0.55 2.78
C GLY A 94 -12.32 -0.53 3.25
N TRP A 95 -11.62 0.53 2.90
CA TRP A 95 -10.25 0.76 3.39
C TRP A 95 -10.27 1.37 4.78
N GLN A 96 -9.24 1.08 5.58
CA GLN A 96 -9.02 1.80 6.83
C GLN A 96 -8.85 3.30 6.56
N ILE A 97 -9.12 4.14 7.54
CA ILE A 97 -9.04 5.60 7.38
C ILE A 97 -7.60 6.05 7.17
N GLY A 98 -6.69 5.50 7.91
CA GLY A 98 -5.28 5.90 7.89
C GLY A 98 -4.43 5.15 6.87
N PHE A 99 -3.14 5.41 6.92
CA PHE A 99 -2.13 4.73 6.13
C PHE A 99 -0.77 4.89 6.81
N GLY A 100 0.18 4.01 6.46
CA GLY A 100 1.58 4.21 6.79
C GLY A 100 2.34 4.67 5.56
N ALA A 101 3.31 5.56 5.72
CA ALA A 101 4.20 5.97 4.65
C ALA A 101 5.58 6.25 5.20
N PHE A 102 6.59 5.65 4.59
CA PHE A 102 7.96 5.69 5.04
C PHE A 102 8.88 5.97 3.86
N THR A 103 9.92 6.75 4.08
CA THR A 103 10.89 7.07 3.03
C THR A 103 12.19 6.30 3.25
N TYR A 104 12.86 6.03 2.15
CA TYR A 104 14.11 5.27 2.15
C TYR A 104 15.09 5.89 1.16
N HIS A 105 16.38 5.64 1.36
CA HIS A 105 17.37 5.92 0.34
C HIS A 105 17.16 4.99 -0.85
N ILE A 106 17.45 5.44 -2.06
CA ILE A 106 17.25 4.64 -3.29
C ILE A 106 18.00 3.31 -3.26
N SER A 107 19.09 3.20 -2.51
CA SER A 107 19.83 1.94 -2.34
C SER A 107 18.98 0.84 -1.68
N SER A 108 17.88 1.18 -1.03
CA SER A 108 16.95 0.23 -0.42
C SER A 108 15.90 -0.30 -1.39
N LYS A 109 15.88 0.15 -2.65
CA LYS A 109 14.84 -0.20 -3.64
C LYS A 109 14.70 -1.70 -3.83
N GLU A 110 15.80 -2.42 -4.11
CA GLU A 110 15.73 -3.85 -4.39
C GLU A 110 15.29 -4.67 -3.17
N PRO A 111 15.84 -4.46 -1.96
CA PRO A 111 15.32 -5.12 -0.76
C PRO A 111 13.82 -4.85 -0.52
N LEU A 112 13.36 -3.63 -0.75
CA LEU A 112 11.95 -3.28 -0.59
C LEU A 112 11.06 -4.00 -1.61
N ILE A 113 11.48 -4.06 -2.86
CA ILE A 113 10.75 -4.79 -3.92
C ILE A 113 10.62 -6.27 -3.53
N ASN A 114 11.71 -6.88 -3.10
CA ASN A 114 11.72 -8.28 -2.69
C ASN A 114 10.81 -8.51 -1.47
N TYR A 115 10.83 -7.60 -0.51
CA TYR A 115 9.97 -7.65 0.65
C TYR A 115 8.49 -7.66 0.25
N VAL A 116 8.09 -6.79 -0.69
CA VAL A 116 6.71 -6.72 -1.16
C VAL A 116 6.33 -7.97 -1.96
N LYS A 117 7.24 -8.49 -2.80
CA LYS A 117 7.01 -9.73 -3.55
C LYS A 117 6.73 -10.92 -2.63
N ASN A 118 7.32 -10.95 -1.45
CA ASN A 118 7.23 -12.07 -0.52
C ASN A 118 6.12 -11.90 0.53
N GLN A 119 5.21 -10.95 0.36
CA GLN A 119 4.16 -10.65 1.33
C GLN A 119 3.26 -11.86 1.65
N ALA A 120 2.86 -12.63 0.66
CA ALA A 120 2.00 -13.79 0.89
C ALA A 120 2.67 -14.83 1.81
N SER A 121 3.96 -15.10 1.59
CA SER A 121 4.74 -16.01 2.45
C SER A 121 4.99 -15.43 3.84
N HIS A 122 5.30 -14.13 3.91
CA HIS A 122 5.54 -13.41 5.15
C HIS A 122 4.31 -13.47 6.07
N HIS A 123 3.11 -13.27 5.53
CA HIS A 123 1.87 -13.25 6.29
C HIS A 123 1.32 -14.63 6.67
N LYS A 124 2.02 -15.70 6.36
CA LYS A 124 1.77 -17.02 6.97
C LYS A 124 2.26 -17.08 8.43
N THR A 125 3.20 -16.20 8.80
CA THR A 125 3.85 -16.24 10.12
C THR A 125 3.65 -14.97 10.95
N ILE A 126 3.23 -13.85 10.35
CA ILE A 126 3.03 -12.57 11.03
C ILE A 126 1.76 -11.89 10.51
N THR A 127 0.99 -11.28 11.42
CA THR A 127 -0.21 -10.53 11.05
C THR A 127 0.15 -9.17 10.45
N TYR A 128 -0.76 -8.58 9.68
CA TYR A 128 -0.57 -7.22 9.18
C TYR A 128 -0.42 -6.20 10.30
N LYS A 129 -1.19 -6.34 11.39
CA LYS A 129 -1.07 -5.45 12.56
C LYS A 129 0.35 -5.48 13.12
N ASP A 130 0.91 -6.67 13.32
CA ASP A 130 2.27 -6.81 13.87
C ASP A 130 3.32 -6.28 12.91
N GLU A 131 3.13 -6.50 11.61
CA GLU A 131 4.00 -5.93 10.58
C GLU A 131 3.96 -4.40 10.60
N LEU A 132 2.77 -3.81 10.69
CA LEU A 132 2.62 -2.36 10.75
C LEU A 132 3.32 -1.77 11.98
N ILE A 133 3.16 -2.41 13.14
CA ILE A 133 3.83 -2.00 14.37
C ILE A 133 5.34 -2.03 14.18
N LYS A 134 5.86 -3.10 13.57
CA LYS A 134 7.30 -3.22 13.29
C LYS A 134 7.79 -2.10 12.38
N LEU A 135 7.06 -1.79 11.31
CA LEU A 135 7.40 -0.70 10.40
C LEU A 135 7.41 0.65 11.12
N LEU A 136 6.43 0.90 11.98
CA LEU A 136 6.36 2.12 12.76
C LEU A 136 7.56 2.25 13.71
N GLN A 137 7.91 1.17 14.40
CA GLN A 137 9.06 1.15 15.30
C GLN A 137 10.38 1.35 14.56
N GLU A 138 10.57 0.68 13.43
CA GLU A 138 11.79 0.80 12.61
C GLU A 138 11.98 2.20 12.05
N ASN A 139 10.89 2.93 11.82
CA ASN A 139 10.91 4.29 11.28
C ASN A 139 10.73 5.37 12.35
N TYR A 140 10.78 5.00 13.63
CA TYR A 140 10.69 5.94 14.76
C TYR A 140 9.41 6.79 14.75
N VAL A 141 8.29 6.18 14.32
CA VAL A 141 6.98 6.83 14.30
C VAL A 141 6.22 6.47 15.57
N GLU A 142 5.79 7.48 16.33
CA GLU A 142 4.93 7.27 17.50
C GLU A 142 3.54 6.82 17.05
N TYR A 143 2.93 5.90 17.82
CA TYR A 143 1.61 5.37 17.50
C TYR A 143 0.84 5.02 18.78
N TYR A 144 -0.48 4.94 18.64
CA TYR A 144 -1.39 4.50 19.70
C TYR A 144 -2.09 3.22 19.22
N ASN A 145 -2.02 2.15 20.01
CA ASN A 145 -2.62 0.86 19.65
C ASN A 145 -4.12 0.97 19.32
N ASP A 146 -4.84 1.83 20.02
CA ASP A 146 -6.29 1.99 19.86
C ASP A 146 -6.68 2.52 18.46
N TYR A 147 -5.75 3.14 17.75
CA TYR A 147 -6.00 3.74 16.43
C TYR A 147 -5.44 2.95 15.26
N LEU A 148 -4.73 1.85 15.51
CA LEU A 148 -4.12 1.06 14.43
C LEU A 148 -5.14 0.36 13.53
N LEU A 149 -6.34 0.12 14.04
CA LEU A 149 -7.41 -0.55 13.29
C LEU A 149 -8.31 0.41 12.50
N SER A 150 -8.12 1.69 12.72
CA SER A 150 -8.96 2.72 12.11
C SER A 150 -8.53 3.04 10.68
#